data_29160e562db5a69f59668b06db944375
#
_entry.id   29160e562db5a69f59668b06db944375
#
_cell.length_a   1.000
_cell.length_b   1.000
_cell.length_c   1.000
_cell.angle_alpha   90.00
_cell.angle_beta   90.00
_cell.angle_gamma   90.00
#
_symmetry.space_group_name_H-M   'P 1'
#
loop_
_entity.id
_entity.type
_entity.pdbx_description
1 polymer ?
#
loop_
_entity_poly.entity_id
_entity_poly.type
_entity_poly.pdbx_seq_one_letter_code
_entity_poly.pdbx_strand_id
1 'polypeptide(L)'
;MSGGKAMLNQFSRTQLLLGADNMDRLSNAKVAVFGIGGVGGYVVEALARSGVGSFVLVDDDKVCLTNINRQIIATRKTVGKYKVDVMKERILDINPDAQVNIHQCFFLPENADEFSFDAYDYVVDAVDTVTAKIEIIMQAKKKEIPVISSMGAGNKLDPTAFRVADIYKTKVCPLAKVMRRELKKRGVKKLKVVYSEEQPIQPIEDMSISCRANCICPPGAKHKCTERRAIPGSVAFVPSVVGLIIAGEVVKDIAGK
;
A
#
# COMPACT_ATOMS: atom_id res chain seq x y z
N MET A 1 -17.76 32.39 -23.88
CA MET A 1 -17.53 31.54 -22.70
C MET A 1 -18.70 30.57 -22.61
N SER A 2 -18.58 29.39 -23.22
CA SER A 2 -19.63 28.36 -23.19
C SER A 2 -19.50 27.62 -21.85
N GLY A 3 -20.30 27.99 -20.87
CA GLY A 3 -20.45 27.26 -19.63
C GLY A 3 -21.15 25.93 -19.89
N GLY A 4 -20.35 24.93 -20.31
CA GLY A 4 -20.83 23.55 -20.30
C GLY A 4 -21.22 23.19 -18.87
N LYS A 5 -22.48 22.79 -18.64
CA LYS A 5 -22.90 22.23 -17.36
C LYS A 5 -21.96 21.07 -17.03
N ALA A 6 -21.14 21.21 -15.96
CA ALA A 6 -20.35 20.10 -15.45
C ALA A 6 -21.28 18.94 -15.16
N MET A 7 -21.13 17.83 -15.91
CA MET A 7 -21.91 16.61 -15.64
C MET A 7 -21.45 16.00 -14.34
N LEU A 8 -22.39 15.56 -13.49
CA LEU A 8 -22.09 14.79 -12.29
C LEU A 8 -21.36 13.50 -12.67
N ASN A 9 -20.29 13.20 -11.95
CA ASN A 9 -19.52 11.98 -12.10
C ASN A 9 -19.23 11.34 -10.73
N GLN A 10 -18.53 10.21 -10.71
CA GLN A 10 -18.19 9.46 -9.50
C GLN A 10 -17.35 10.26 -8.49
N PHE A 11 -16.66 11.33 -8.92
CA PHE A 11 -15.80 12.18 -8.09
C PHE A 11 -16.45 13.49 -7.65
N SER A 12 -17.69 13.77 -8.05
CA SER A 12 -18.35 15.06 -7.78
C SER A 12 -18.37 15.42 -6.29
N ARG A 13 -18.57 14.43 -5.39
CA ARG A 13 -18.54 14.69 -3.94
C ARG A 13 -17.14 14.99 -3.42
N THR A 14 -16.10 14.37 -3.97
CA THR A 14 -14.70 14.67 -3.65
C THR A 14 -14.35 16.07 -4.10
N GLN A 15 -14.81 16.47 -5.28
CA GLN A 15 -14.61 17.82 -5.82
C GLN A 15 -15.23 18.93 -4.95
N LEU A 16 -16.35 18.67 -4.28
CA LEU A 16 -16.93 19.63 -3.32
C LEU A 16 -15.99 19.94 -2.13
N LEU A 17 -15.10 19.02 -1.79
CA LEU A 17 -14.12 19.20 -0.68
C LEU A 17 -12.78 19.73 -1.17
N LEU A 18 -12.32 19.26 -2.34
CA LEU A 18 -10.98 19.55 -2.83
C LEU A 18 -10.94 20.73 -3.83
N GLY A 19 -12.03 20.97 -4.54
CA GLY A 19 -12.10 21.94 -5.65
C GLY A 19 -11.64 21.33 -6.98
N ALA A 20 -11.98 22.00 -8.09
CA ALA A 20 -11.70 21.50 -9.44
C ALA A 20 -10.19 21.38 -9.72
N ASP A 21 -9.41 22.41 -9.39
CA ASP A 21 -7.94 22.43 -9.63
C ASP A 21 -7.22 21.26 -8.95
N ASN A 22 -7.64 20.85 -7.76
CA ASN A 22 -7.06 19.73 -7.06
C ASN A 22 -7.52 18.38 -7.62
N MET A 23 -8.75 18.31 -8.15
CA MET A 23 -9.20 17.14 -8.90
C MET A 23 -8.39 16.95 -10.18
N ASP A 24 -8.06 18.03 -10.87
CA ASP A 24 -7.19 17.99 -12.05
C ASP A 24 -5.78 17.54 -11.70
N ARG A 25 -5.21 17.98 -10.56
CA ARG A 25 -3.92 17.45 -10.07
C ARG A 25 -3.97 15.95 -9.80
N LEU A 26 -5.03 15.48 -9.13
CA LEU A 26 -5.21 14.05 -8.85
C LEU A 26 -5.37 13.22 -10.12
N SER A 27 -6.16 13.70 -11.08
CA SER A 27 -6.40 13.00 -12.35
C SER A 27 -5.14 12.89 -13.21
N ASN A 28 -4.21 13.81 -13.08
CA ASN A 28 -2.92 13.78 -13.78
C ASN A 28 -1.82 13.06 -12.98
N ALA A 29 -2.04 12.78 -11.69
CA ALA A 29 -1.02 12.19 -10.84
C ALA A 29 -0.81 10.70 -11.13
N LYS A 30 0.47 10.28 -11.13
CA LYS A 30 0.91 8.89 -11.21
C LYS A 30 1.46 8.42 -9.86
N VAL A 31 0.74 7.49 -9.23
CA VAL A 31 1.11 6.94 -7.92
C VAL A 31 1.60 5.50 -8.07
N ALA A 32 2.83 5.24 -7.60
CA ALA A 32 3.37 3.90 -7.52
C ALA A 32 3.08 3.28 -6.14
N VAL A 33 2.48 2.09 -6.12
CA VAL A 33 2.15 1.36 -4.90
C VAL A 33 2.86 0.01 -4.90
N PHE A 34 3.81 -0.14 -3.99
CA PHE A 34 4.57 -1.38 -3.79
C PHE A 34 3.92 -2.19 -2.66
N GLY A 35 3.47 -3.40 -3.01
CA GLY A 35 2.72 -4.30 -2.13
C GLY A 35 1.20 -4.09 -2.20
N ILE A 36 0.47 -5.05 -2.79
CA ILE A 36 -1.00 -5.03 -2.96
C ILE A 36 -1.65 -6.02 -1.99
N GLY A 37 -1.25 -5.90 -0.72
CA GLY A 37 -1.75 -6.71 0.38
C GLY A 37 -2.91 -6.06 1.14
N GLY A 38 -2.97 -6.35 2.45
CA GLY A 38 -4.02 -5.83 3.34
C GLY A 38 -3.97 -4.31 3.53
N VAL A 39 -2.82 -3.67 3.40
CA VAL A 39 -2.65 -2.21 3.44
C VAL A 39 -2.74 -1.63 2.03
N GLY A 40 -1.84 -2.05 1.12
CA GLY A 40 -1.74 -1.46 -0.22
C GLY A 40 -3.00 -1.60 -1.05
N GLY A 41 -3.75 -2.71 -0.91
CA GLY A 41 -5.03 -2.86 -1.58
C GLY A 41 -6.04 -1.77 -1.20
N TYR A 42 -6.13 -1.39 0.08
CA TYR A 42 -6.99 -0.29 0.52
C TYR A 42 -6.43 1.10 0.19
N VAL A 43 -5.10 1.24 0.09
CA VAL A 43 -4.50 2.47 -0.47
C VAL A 43 -4.99 2.68 -1.90
N VAL A 44 -4.81 1.68 -2.76
CA VAL A 44 -5.21 1.77 -4.18
C VAL A 44 -6.70 1.99 -4.34
N GLU A 45 -7.53 1.27 -3.57
CA GLU A 45 -8.98 1.44 -3.54
C GLU A 45 -9.39 2.90 -3.26
N ALA A 46 -8.81 3.49 -2.22
CA ALA A 46 -9.14 4.86 -1.82
C ALA A 46 -8.60 5.90 -2.82
N LEU A 47 -7.41 5.70 -3.38
CA LEU A 47 -6.85 6.58 -4.40
C LEU A 47 -7.67 6.55 -5.69
N ALA A 48 -8.11 5.36 -6.16
CA ALA A 48 -8.98 5.23 -7.32
C ALA A 48 -10.31 5.95 -7.13
N ARG A 49 -10.92 5.82 -5.94
CA ARG A 49 -12.15 6.53 -5.55
C ARG A 49 -11.98 8.03 -5.34
N SER A 50 -10.75 8.48 -5.15
CA SER A 50 -10.42 9.91 -5.01
C SER A 50 -10.07 10.59 -6.33
N GLY A 51 -10.01 9.85 -7.45
CA GLY A 51 -9.80 10.40 -8.78
C GLY A 51 -8.33 10.42 -9.22
N VAL A 52 -7.43 9.66 -8.58
CA VAL A 52 -6.07 9.46 -9.10
C VAL A 52 -6.14 8.81 -10.47
N GLY A 53 -5.44 9.41 -11.46
CA GLY A 53 -5.57 9.01 -12.85
C GLY A 53 -4.56 7.97 -13.32
N SER A 54 -3.43 7.76 -12.62
CA SER A 54 -2.44 6.79 -13.07
C SER A 54 -1.83 6.00 -11.91
N PHE A 55 -1.70 4.68 -12.11
CA PHE A 55 -1.21 3.75 -11.10
C PHE A 55 -0.07 2.89 -11.64
N VAL A 56 0.93 2.65 -10.80
CA VAL A 56 1.91 1.59 -10.97
C VAL A 56 1.78 0.63 -9.79
N LEU A 57 1.39 -0.61 -10.04
CA LEU A 57 1.15 -1.62 -9.02
C LEU A 57 2.23 -2.69 -9.06
N VAL A 58 2.88 -2.95 -7.93
CA VAL A 58 3.98 -3.91 -7.83
C VAL A 58 3.68 -4.93 -6.73
N ASP A 59 3.47 -6.19 -7.10
CA ASP A 59 3.30 -7.33 -6.18
C ASP A 59 3.45 -8.63 -6.99
N ASP A 60 4.17 -9.61 -6.47
CA ASP A 60 4.39 -10.89 -7.16
C ASP A 60 3.44 -12.00 -6.71
N ASP A 61 2.68 -11.76 -5.66
CA ASP A 61 1.81 -12.74 -5.04
C ASP A 61 0.52 -12.98 -5.83
N LYS A 62 0.03 -14.21 -5.69
CA LYS A 62 -1.36 -14.57 -6.03
C LYS A 62 -2.26 -14.42 -4.80
N VAL A 63 -3.53 -14.18 -5.04
CA VAL A 63 -4.55 -14.18 -3.99
C VAL A 63 -4.64 -15.56 -3.36
N CYS A 64 -4.42 -15.64 -2.04
CA CYS A 64 -4.57 -16.88 -1.27
C CYS A 64 -5.88 -16.86 -0.49
N LEU A 65 -6.43 -18.04 -0.19
CA LEU A 65 -7.65 -18.17 0.62
C LEU A 65 -7.56 -17.44 1.97
N THR A 66 -6.40 -17.51 2.63
CA THR A 66 -6.16 -16.82 3.90
C THR A 66 -6.04 -15.29 3.80
N ASN A 67 -6.05 -14.74 2.59
CA ASN A 67 -6.09 -13.29 2.39
C ASN A 67 -7.50 -12.70 2.49
N ILE A 68 -8.54 -13.54 2.34
CA ILE A 68 -9.94 -13.09 2.30
C ILE A 68 -10.34 -12.33 3.57
N ASN A 69 -9.73 -12.66 4.69
CA ASN A 69 -10.05 -12.01 5.96
C ASN A 69 -9.69 -10.53 6.03
N ARG A 70 -8.80 -10.01 5.12
CA ARG A 70 -8.27 -8.64 5.26
C ARG A 70 -7.87 -7.92 3.98
N GLN A 71 -7.79 -8.60 2.82
CA GLN A 71 -7.41 -7.98 1.55
C GLN A 71 -8.65 -7.72 0.70
N ILE A 72 -8.87 -6.47 0.30
CA ILE A 72 -10.07 -6.04 -0.44
C ILE A 72 -10.28 -6.79 -1.77
N ILE A 73 -9.17 -7.16 -2.42
CA ILE A 73 -9.17 -7.91 -3.68
C ILE A 73 -9.41 -9.41 -3.51
N ALA A 74 -9.28 -9.91 -2.28
CA ALA A 74 -9.36 -11.33 -2.01
C ALA A 74 -10.81 -11.76 -1.76
N THR A 75 -11.34 -12.53 -2.69
CA THR A 75 -12.65 -13.19 -2.61
C THR A 75 -12.50 -14.64 -3.09
N ARG A 76 -13.52 -15.47 -2.86
CA ARG A 76 -13.49 -16.84 -3.40
C ARG A 76 -13.33 -16.92 -4.91
N LYS A 77 -13.80 -15.88 -5.66
CA LYS A 77 -13.70 -15.79 -7.12
C LYS A 77 -12.30 -15.38 -7.60
N THR A 78 -11.50 -14.76 -6.74
CA THR A 78 -10.18 -14.21 -7.12
C THR A 78 -9.02 -15.05 -6.61
N VAL A 79 -9.25 -16.05 -5.74
CA VAL A 79 -8.19 -16.97 -5.28
C VAL A 79 -7.47 -17.61 -6.48
N GLY A 80 -6.13 -17.55 -6.47
CA GLY A 80 -5.25 -18.06 -7.51
C GLY A 80 -4.88 -17.05 -8.60
N LYS A 81 -5.59 -15.92 -8.74
CA LYS A 81 -5.22 -14.83 -9.65
C LYS A 81 -4.10 -13.98 -9.04
N TYR A 82 -3.29 -13.33 -9.86
CA TYR A 82 -2.30 -12.35 -9.37
C TYR A 82 -3.00 -11.15 -8.74
N LYS A 83 -2.47 -10.67 -7.62
CA LYS A 83 -3.05 -9.54 -6.87
C LYS A 83 -3.12 -8.26 -7.70
N VAL A 84 -2.07 -7.98 -8.46
CA VAL A 84 -2.01 -6.78 -9.32
C VAL A 84 -3.03 -6.82 -10.44
N ASP A 85 -3.31 -8.00 -11.02
CA ASP A 85 -4.33 -8.15 -12.07
C ASP A 85 -5.74 -7.86 -11.51
N VAL A 86 -6.06 -8.48 -10.36
CA VAL A 86 -7.36 -8.28 -9.70
C VAL A 86 -7.54 -6.81 -9.27
N MET A 87 -6.47 -6.18 -8.80
CA MET A 87 -6.53 -4.77 -8.43
C MET A 87 -6.68 -3.85 -9.63
N LYS A 88 -6.04 -4.16 -10.76
CA LYS A 88 -6.22 -3.44 -12.02
C LYS A 88 -7.68 -3.52 -12.51
N GLU A 89 -8.26 -4.73 -12.56
CA GLU A 89 -9.68 -4.91 -12.91
C GLU A 89 -10.57 -4.02 -12.01
N ARG A 90 -10.30 -4.01 -10.70
CA ARG A 90 -11.05 -3.23 -9.73
C ARG A 90 -10.90 -1.72 -9.89
N ILE A 91 -9.70 -1.22 -10.20
CA ILE A 91 -9.48 0.21 -10.50
C ILE A 91 -10.32 0.63 -11.70
N LEU A 92 -10.26 -0.15 -12.78
CA LEU A 92 -10.96 0.18 -14.02
C LEU A 92 -12.49 0.10 -13.88
N ASP A 93 -13.01 -0.69 -12.95
CA ASP A 93 -14.44 -0.73 -12.61
C ASP A 93 -14.86 0.53 -11.80
N ILE A 94 -13.95 1.13 -11.03
CA ILE A 94 -14.19 2.37 -10.26
C ILE A 94 -13.92 3.62 -11.10
N ASN A 95 -12.83 3.63 -11.83
CA ASN A 95 -12.35 4.74 -12.66
C ASN A 95 -11.91 4.19 -14.03
N PRO A 96 -12.84 4.10 -15.01
CA PRO A 96 -12.53 3.54 -16.33
C PRO A 96 -11.45 4.29 -17.10
N ASP A 97 -11.24 5.57 -16.80
CA ASP A 97 -10.25 6.42 -17.47
C ASP A 97 -8.83 6.29 -16.87
N ALA A 98 -8.69 5.54 -15.77
CA ALA A 98 -7.40 5.38 -15.12
C ALA A 98 -6.41 4.56 -15.96
N GLN A 99 -5.15 4.99 -15.97
CA GLN A 99 -4.04 4.23 -16.55
C GLN A 99 -3.42 3.33 -15.48
N VAL A 100 -3.36 2.02 -15.72
CA VAL A 100 -2.86 1.06 -14.74
C VAL A 100 -1.77 0.19 -15.34
N ASN A 101 -0.54 0.45 -14.89
CA ASN A 101 0.63 -0.38 -15.17
C ASN A 101 0.84 -1.38 -14.02
N ILE A 102 1.08 -2.63 -14.33
CA ILE A 102 1.28 -3.69 -13.34
C ILE A 102 2.64 -4.37 -13.52
N HIS A 103 3.26 -4.72 -12.40
CA HIS A 103 4.49 -5.49 -12.34
C HIS A 103 4.28 -6.70 -11.43
N GLN A 104 4.25 -7.90 -12.03
CA GLN A 104 4.11 -9.18 -11.32
C GLN A 104 5.49 -9.65 -10.83
N CYS A 105 6.14 -8.86 -10.02
CA CYS A 105 7.48 -9.15 -9.50
C CYS A 105 7.63 -8.75 -8.03
N PHE A 106 8.56 -9.42 -7.36
CA PHE A 106 9.01 -9.03 -6.05
C PHE A 106 10.06 -7.91 -6.21
N PHE A 107 9.81 -6.76 -5.60
CA PHE A 107 10.75 -5.65 -5.68
C PHE A 107 11.93 -5.84 -4.72
N LEU A 108 13.13 -5.79 -5.27
CA LEU A 108 14.41 -5.92 -4.57
C LEU A 108 15.44 -4.94 -5.15
N PRO A 109 16.59 -4.71 -4.47
CA PRO A 109 17.68 -3.88 -5.01
C PRO A 109 18.15 -4.33 -6.41
N GLU A 110 18.11 -5.64 -6.69
CA GLU A 110 18.60 -6.24 -7.93
C GLU A 110 17.78 -5.88 -9.17
N ASN A 111 16.49 -5.52 -8.99
CA ASN A 111 15.60 -5.11 -10.07
C ASN A 111 15.10 -3.67 -9.94
N ALA A 112 15.70 -2.88 -9.05
CA ALA A 112 15.26 -1.50 -8.80
C ALA A 112 15.44 -0.60 -10.04
N ASP A 113 16.43 -0.87 -10.88
CA ASP A 113 16.69 -0.11 -12.11
C ASP A 113 15.66 -0.34 -13.22
N GLU A 114 14.80 -1.37 -13.09
CA GLU A 114 13.67 -1.59 -14.00
C GLU A 114 12.51 -0.60 -13.75
N PHE A 115 12.59 0.19 -12.68
CA PHE A 115 11.54 1.11 -12.25
C PHE A 115 11.98 2.57 -12.42
N SER A 116 11.25 3.32 -13.25
CA SER A 116 11.50 4.75 -13.48
C SER A 116 10.89 5.60 -12.35
N PHE A 117 11.55 5.67 -11.20
CA PHE A 117 11.05 6.41 -10.03
C PHE A 117 10.82 7.89 -10.34
N ASP A 118 11.59 8.50 -11.22
CA ASP A 118 11.44 9.87 -11.70
C ASP A 118 10.16 10.12 -12.52
N ALA A 119 9.48 9.05 -12.96
CA ALA A 119 8.21 9.15 -13.65
C ALA A 119 6.99 9.12 -12.68
N TYR A 120 7.21 9.03 -11.37
CA TYR A 120 6.15 8.97 -10.37
C TYR A 120 6.00 10.29 -9.65
N ASP A 121 4.75 10.69 -9.40
CA ASP A 121 4.44 11.87 -8.56
C ASP A 121 4.41 11.53 -7.08
N TYR A 122 4.17 10.26 -6.75
CA TYR A 122 4.15 9.78 -5.37
C TYR A 122 4.45 8.28 -5.28
N VAL A 123 5.15 7.88 -4.23
CA VAL A 123 5.47 6.48 -3.94
C VAL A 123 4.85 6.04 -2.62
N VAL A 124 4.16 4.90 -2.64
CA VAL A 124 3.62 4.25 -1.44
C VAL A 124 4.35 2.92 -1.22
N ASP A 125 4.99 2.80 -0.07
CA ASP A 125 5.60 1.56 0.40
C ASP A 125 4.65 0.84 1.37
N ALA A 126 4.05 -0.24 0.89
CA ALA A 126 3.17 -1.13 1.66
C ALA A 126 3.66 -2.59 1.67
N VAL A 127 4.94 -2.83 1.36
CA VAL A 127 5.56 -4.15 1.44
C VAL A 127 5.89 -4.54 2.89
N ASP A 128 6.09 -5.82 3.17
CA ASP A 128 6.41 -6.34 4.51
C ASP A 128 7.91 -6.68 4.71
N THR A 129 8.70 -6.66 3.64
CA THR A 129 10.12 -7.00 3.66
C THR A 129 10.99 -5.77 3.88
N VAL A 130 11.84 -5.80 4.92
CA VAL A 130 12.71 -4.67 5.31
C VAL A 130 13.65 -4.24 4.18
N THR A 131 14.26 -5.19 3.45
CA THR A 131 15.17 -4.90 2.34
C THR A 131 14.45 -4.13 1.24
N ALA A 132 13.27 -4.61 0.81
CA ALA A 132 12.47 -3.93 -0.20
C ALA A 132 12.03 -2.52 0.26
N LYS A 133 11.56 -2.38 1.52
CA LYS A 133 11.20 -1.07 2.09
C LYS A 133 12.33 -0.06 2.02
N ILE A 134 13.53 -0.49 2.41
CA ILE A 134 14.71 0.37 2.39
C ILE A 134 14.99 0.81 0.95
N GLU A 135 14.99 -0.11 0.00
CA GLU A 135 15.31 0.20 -1.39
C GLU A 135 14.27 1.13 -2.02
N ILE A 136 12.97 0.88 -1.83
CA ILE A 136 11.89 1.78 -2.30
C ILE A 136 12.12 3.21 -1.77
N ILE A 137 12.40 3.34 -0.48
CA ILE A 137 12.63 4.64 0.16
C ILE A 137 13.88 5.30 -0.40
N MET A 138 14.98 4.56 -0.57
CA MET A 138 16.24 5.10 -1.09
C MET A 138 16.10 5.57 -2.55
N GLN A 139 15.43 4.80 -3.40
CA GLN A 139 15.17 5.18 -4.79
C GLN A 139 14.28 6.44 -4.87
N ALA A 140 13.18 6.49 -4.11
CA ALA A 140 12.32 7.66 -4.05
C ALA A 140 13.08 8.90 -3.56
N LYS A 141 13.92 8.77 -2.51
CA LYS A 141 14.74 9.87 -2.00
C LYS A 141 15.81 10.33 -2.97
N LYS A 142 16.46 9.41 -3.67
CA LYS A 142 17.47 9.72 -4.71
C LYS A 142 16.87 10.55 -5.85
N LYS A 143 15.59 10.33 -6.16
CA LYS A 143 14.85 11.03 -7.23
C LYS A 143 13.99 12.18 -6.69
N GLU A 144 14.07 12.49 -5.39
CA GLU A 144 13.30 13.54 -4.71
C GLU A 144 11.77 13.37 -4.81
N ILE A 145 11.30 12.13 -5.04
CA ILE A 145 9.88 11.81 -5.12
C ILE A 145 9.30 11.67 -3.71
N PRO A 146 8.13 12.28 -3.42
CA PRO A 146 7.41 12.08 -2.18
C PRO A 146 7.13 10.60 -1.92
N VAL A 147 7.40 10.15 -0.69
CA VAL A 147 7.19 8.75 -0.30
C VAL A 147 6.59 8.65 1.08
N ILE A 148 5.60 7.77 1.23
CA ILE A 148 5.01 7.37 2.51
C ILE A 148 5.16 5.87 2.71
N SER A 149 5.52 5.46 3.92
CA SER A 149 5.76 4.04 4.22
C SER A 149 4.83 3.54 5.34
N SER A 150 4.19 2.40 5.11
CA SER A 150 3.44 1.68 6.13
C SER A 150 4.38 0.95 7.07
N MET A 151 4.22 1.16 8.37
CA MET A 151 4.88 0.32 9.37
C MET A 151 4.04 -0.94 9.67
N GLY A 152 4.37 -1.69 10.72
CA GLY A 152 3.72 -2.97 11.02
C GLY A 152 2.23 -2.82 11.37
N ALA A 153 1.36 -3.47 10.58
CA ALA A 153 -0.08 -3.54 10.77
C ALA A 153 -0.58 -4.92 11.28
N GLY A 154 0.30 -5.92 11.38
CA GLY A 154 -0.04 -7.23 11.95
C GLY A 154 -0.01 -7.25 13.48
N ASN A 155 -0.67 -8.26 14.05
CA ASN A 155 -0.74 -8.51 15.50
C ASN A 155 -1.33 -7.35 16.29
N LYS A 156 -2.40 -6.74 15.78
CA LYS A 156 -3.06 -5.56 16.34
C LYS A 156 -4.58 -5.67 16.22
N LEU A 157 -5.29 -5.03 17.13
CA LEU A 157 -6.74 -4.97 17.18
C LEU A 157 -7.29 -3.55 17.29
N ASP A 158 -6.44 -2.56 17.61
CA ASP A 158 -6.87 -1.17 17.71
C ASP A 158 -6.48 -0.36 16.45
N PRO A 159 -7.43 -0.12 15.52
CA PRO A 159 -7.19 0.70 14.35
C PRO A 159 -7.04 2.20 14.71
N THR A 160 -7.50 2.63 15.89
CA THR A 160 -7.45 4.04 16.33
C THR A 160 -6.08 4.43 16.86
N ALA A 161 -5.22 3.46 17.16
CA ALA A 161 -3.85 3.68 17.64
C ALA A 161 -2.86 4.05 16.52
N PHE A 162 -3.30 4.09 15.26
CA PHE A 162 -2.43 4.49 14.15
C PHE A 162 -2.26 6.01 14.06
N ARG A 163 -1.01 6.41 13.73
CA ARG A 163 -0.60 7.81 13.61
C ARG A 163 0.24 8.01 12.35
N VAL A 164 0.11 9.20 11.77
CA VAL A 164 1.03 9.73 10.76
C VAL A 164 2.14 10.48 11.47
N ALA A 165 3.38 10.14 11.18
CA ALA A 165 4.53 10.81 11.79
C ALA A 165 5.77 10.76 10.90
N ASP A 166 6.79 11.53 11.26
CA ASP A 166 8.15 11.25 10.79
C ASP A 166 8.68 9.98 11.45
N ILE A 167 9.42 9.16 10.70
CA ILE A 167 9.97 7.89 11.19
C ILE A 167 10.76 8.05 12.49
N TYR A 168 11.46 9.17 12.67
CA TYR A 168 12.27 9.44 13.86
C TYR A 168 11.45 9.85 15.09
N LYS A 169 10.17 10.15 14.91
CA LYS A 169 9.21 10.46 15.99
C LYS A 169 8.37 9.25 16.40
N THR A 170 8.57 8.10 15.76
CA THR A 170 7.81 6.88 16.06
C THR A 170 8.27 6.22 17.36
N LYS A 171 7.36 5.54 18.05
CA LYS A 171 7.61 4.77 19.28
C LYS A 171 6.87 3.43 19.21
N VAL A 172 7.09 2.54 20.14
CA VAL A 172 6.41 1.23 20.30
C VAL A 172 6.66 0.24 19.16
N CYS A 173 6.40 0.61 17.90
CA CYS A 173 6.41 -0.29 16.73
C CYS A 173 7.80 -0.91 16.47
N PRO A 174 7.95 -2.27 16.52
CA PRO A 174 9.23 -2.95 16.29
C PRO A 174 9.79 -2.72 14.89
N LEU A 175 8.94 -2.74 13.85
CA LEU A 175 9.37 -2.50 12.48
C LEU A 175 9.90 -1.07 12.32
N ALA A 176 9.21 -0.07 12.88
CA ALA A 176 9.69 1.31 12.86
C ALA A 176 11.05 1.47 13.56
N LYS A 177 11.30 0.72 14.64
CA LYS A 177 12.62 0.70 15.32
C LYS A 177 13.73 0.21 14.39
N VAL A 178 13.48 -0.86 13.65
CA VAL A 178 14.43 -1.38 12.66
C VAL A 178 14.66 -0.37 11.53
N MET A 179 13.57 0.16 10.94
CA MET A 179 13.63 1.12 9.86
C MET A 179 14.39 2.40 10.25
N ARG A 180 14.14 2.96 11.44
CA ARG A 180 14.89 4.12 11.96
C ARG A 180 16.40 3.88 11.94
N ARG A 181 16.82 2.71 12.45
CA ARG A 181 18.25 2.37 12.53
C ARG A 181 18.87 2.26 11.13
N GLU A 182 18.20 1.55 10.23
CA GLU A 182 18.72 1.29 8.88
C GLU A 182 18.70 2.53 7.98
N LEU A 183 17.67 3.37 8.09
CA LEU A 183 17.58 4.62 7.34
C LEU A 183 18.55 5.69 7.84
N LYS A 184 18.80 5.74 9.16
CA LYS A 184 19.81 6.64 9.73
C LYS A 184 21.21 6.35 9.20
N LYS A 185 21.61 5.06 9.08
CA LYS A 185 22.88 4.64 8.49
C LYS A 185 23.04 5.09 7.04
N ARG A 186 21.92 5.23 6.30
CA ARG A 186 21.88 5.63 4.89
C ARG A 186 21.65 7.13 4.68
N GLY A 187 21.71 7.94 5.76
CA GLY A 187 21.60 9.38 5.68
C GLY A 187 20.18 9.91 5.42
N VAL A 188 19.14 9.09 5.51
CA VAL A 188 17.76 9.55 5.37
C VAL A 188 17.37 10.38 6.59
N LYS A 189 17.12 11.69 6.38
CA LYS A 189 16.84 12.65 7.45
C LYS A 189 15.37 12.69 7.86
N LYS A 190 14.45 12.34 6.95
CA LYS A 190 12.98 12.45 7.15
C LYS A 190 12.26 11.41 6.29
N LEU A 191 11.23 10.78 6.86
CA LEU A 191 10.32 9.90 6.12
C LEU A 191 8.93 9.95 6.76
N LYS A 192 7.89 10.26 5.97
CA LYS A 192 6.50 10.15 6.40
C LYS A 192 6.12 8.67 6.53
N VAL A 193 5.58 8.28 7.68
CA VAL A 193 5.14 6.90 7.93
C VAL A 193 3.78 6.86 8.61
N VAL A 194 3.08 5.75 8.42
CA VAL A 194 1.91 5.38 9.23
C VAL A 194 2.32 4.22 10.13
N TYR A 195 2.19 4.40 11.43
CA TYR A 195 2.60 3.41 12.43
C TYR A 195 1.58 3.36 13.58
N SER A 196 1.57 2.27 14.33
CA SER A 196 0.69 2.11 15.51
C SER A 196 1.47 2.29 16.81
N GLU A 197 0.80 2.89 17.79
CA GLU A 197 1.24 2.98 19.17
C GLU A 197 0.73 1.81 20.03
N GLU A 198 -0.05 0.91 19.46
CA GLU A 198 -0.45 -0.35 20.09
C GLU A 198 0.73 -1.32 20.18
N GLN A 199 0.92 -1.93 21.35
CA GLN A 199 1.86 -3.04 21.53
C GLN A 199 1.39 -4.24 20.69
N PRO A 200 2.27 -4.86 19.88
CA PRO A 200 1.89 -6.05 19.14
C PRO A 200 1.44 -7.17 20.09
N ILE A 201 0.29 -7.75 19.80
CA ILE A 201 -0.24 -8.92 20.51
C ILE A 201 0.57 -10.14 20.10
N GLN A 202 0.90 -11.01 21.04
CA GLN A 202 1.50 -12.29 20.72
C GLN A 202 0.43 -13.21 20.10
N PRO A 203 0.60 -13.68 18.84
CA PRO A 203 -0.34 -14.59 18.24
C PRO A 203 -0.45 -15.89 19.02
N ILE A 204 -1.64 -16.49 19.02
CA ILE A 204 -1.83 -17.84 19.54
C ILE A 204 -1.10 -18.83 18.61
N GLU A 205 -0.22 -19.64 19.16
CA GLU A 205 0.48 -20.69 18.44
C GLU A 205 -0.41 -21.91 18.29
N ASP A 206 -1.12 -22.01 17.17
CA ASP A 206 -1.94 -23.16 16.80
C ASP A 206 -1.50 -23.68 15.43
N MET A 207 -0.77 -24.79 15.44
CA MET A 207 -0.26 -25.41 14.21
C MET A 207 -1.37 -26.00 13.34
N SER A 208 -2.55 -26.30 13.90
CA SER A 208 -3.67 -26.87 13.15
C SER A 208 -4.29 -25.89 12.15
N ILE A 209 -4.23 -24.59 12.47
CA ILE A 209 -4.74 -23.48 11.62
C ILE A 209 -3.64 -22.63 11.00
N SER A 210 -2.37 -22.96 11.24
CA SER A 210 -1.24 -22.21 10.73
C SER A 210 -0.92 -22.59 9.28
N CYS A 211 -0.85 -21.59 8.39
CA CYS A 211 -0.33 -21.79 7.02
C CYS A 211 1.10 -22.35 7.00
N ARG A 212 1.81 -22.30 8.12
CA ARG A 212 3.15 -22.86 8.25
C ARG A 212 3.17 -24.38 8.18
N ALA A 213 2.17 -25.03 8.78
CA ALA A 213 2.00 -26.49 8.75
C ALA A 213 1.09 -26.94 7.60
N ASN A 214 0.06 -26.15 7.27
CA ASN A 214 -0.99 -26.48 6.31
C ASN A 214 -1.06 -25.42 5.22
N CYS A 215 -0.03 -25.35 4.35
CA CYS A 215 0.02 -24.36 3.28
C CYS A 215 -1.03 -24.67 2.21
N ILE A 216 -1.95 -23.72 2.00
CA ILE A 216 -2.98 -23.73 0.96
C ILE A 216 -2.75 -22.66 -0.09
N CYS A 217 -1.48 -22.23 -0.26
CA CYS A 217 -1.11 -21.26 -1.29
C CYS A 217 -1.39 -21.81 -2.70
N PRO A 218 -1.83 -20.96 -3.65
CA PRO A 218 -2.05 -21.38 -5.02
C PRO A 218 -0.78 -21.98 -5.66
N PRO A 219 -0.91 -22.91 -6.60
CA PRO A 219 0.23 -23.45 -7.33
C PRO A 219 1.05 -22.35 -7.99
N GLY A 220 2.39 -22.45 -7.91
CA GLY A 220 3.32 -21.48 -8.51
C GLY A 220 3.50 -20.20 -7.68
N ALA A 221 3.06 -20.15 -6.42
CA ALA A 221 3.44 -19.08 -5.48
C ALA A 221 4.95 -19.13 -5.22
N LYS A 222 5.67 -18.04 -5.53
CA LYS A 222 7.14 -17.95 -5.39
C LYS A 222 7.58 -17.93 -3.91
N HIS A 223 6.76 -17.31 -3.04
CA HIS A 223 7.03 -17.22 -1.60
C HIS A 223 6.04 -18.08 -0.82
N LYS A 224 6.56 -19.14 -0.18
CA LYS A 224 5.73 -20.05 0.63
C LYS A 224 5.61 -19.54 2.07
N CYS A 225 4.41 -19.63 2.65
CA CYS A 225 4.18 -19.31 4.05
C CYS A 225 5.06 -20.16 5.00
N THR A 226 5.46 -21.35 4.57
CA THR A 226 6.35 -22.27 5.30
C THR A 226 7.75 -21.73 5.53
N GLU A 227 8.22 -20.81 4.69
CA GLU A 227 9.55 -20.21 4.78
C GLU A 227 9.58 -18.98 5.71
N ARG A 228 8.42 -18.47 6.12
CA ARG A 228 8.32 -17.31 7.00
C ARG A 228 8.65 -17.69 8.45
N ARG A 229 9.48 -16.86 9.09
CA ARG A 229 9.89 -17.04 10.50
C ARG A 229 8.70 -17.01 11.45
N ALA A 230 7.71 -16.18 11.18
CA ALA A 230 6.43 -16.10 11.89
C ALA A 230 5.35 -15.60 10.93
N ILE A 231 4.11 -16.10 11.09
CA ILE A 231 2.94 -15.59 10.38
C ILE A 231 2.20 -14.66 11.32
N PRO A 232 2.17 -13.35 11.06
CA PRO A 232 1.47 -12.43 11.93
C PRO A 232 -0.05 -12.65 11.86
N GLY A 233 -0.73 -12.57 12.99
CA GLY A 233 -2.18 -12.48 13.05
C GLY A 233 -2.65 -11.18 12.40
N SER A 234 -3.84 -11.17 11.83
CA SER A 234 -4.43 -9.98 11.23
C SER A 234 -5.95 -10.07 11.17
N VAL A 235 -6.59 -8.92 11.19
CA VAL A 235 -8.05 -8.75 11.10
C VAL A 235 -8.39 -7.75 9.99
N ALA A 236 -9.65 -7.72 9.55
CA ALA A 236 -10.05 -6.90 8.42
C ALA A 236 -9.87 -5.39 8.64
N PHE A 237 -10.21 -4.92 9.84
CA PHE A 237 -10.35 -3.50 10.15
C PHE A 237 -9.06 -2.78 10.55
N VAL A 238 -7.94 -3.49 10.72
CA VAL A 238 -6.65 -2.87 11.07
C VAL A 238 -5.86 -2.47 9.83
N PRO A 239 -5.44 -3.38 8.95
CA PRO A 239 -4.67 -2.99 7.76
C PRO A 239 -5.48 -2.13 6.78
N SER A 240 -6.80 -2.28 6.73
CA SER A 240 -7.68 -1.44 5.92
C SER A 240 -7.63 0.02 6.34
N VAL A 241 -7.75 0.30 7.65
CA VAL A 241 -7.66 1.66 8.18
C VAL A 241 -6.30 2.27 7.93
N VAL A 242 -5.21 1.50 8.06
CA VAL A 242 -3.85 1.96 7.69
C VAL A 242 -3.80 2.38 6.22
N GLY A 243 -4.35 1.57 5.33
CA GLY A 243 -4.41 1.87 3.89
C GLY A 243 -5.19 3.15 3.60
N LEU A 244 -6.34 3.34 4.25
CA LEU A 244 -7.16 4.54 4.10
C LEU A 244 -6.46 5.80 4.63
N ILE A 245 -5.75 5.71 5.77
CA ILE A 245 -4.94 6.82 6.30
C ILE A 245 -3.84 7.20 5.31
N ILE A 246 -3.10 6.23 4.78
CA ILE A 246 -2.04 6.46 3.79
C ILE A 246 -2.60 7.15 2.55
N ALA A 247 -3.71 6.63 1.99
CA ALA A 247 -4.34 7.23 0.83
C ALA A 247 -4.78 8.68 1.08
N GLY A 248 -5.36 8.95 2.26
CA GLY A 248 -5.73 10.30 2.67
C GLY A 248 -4.54 11.25 2.72
N GLU A 249 -3.36 10.79 3.21
CA GLU A 249 -2.13 11.59 3.20
C GLU A 249 -1.64 11.84 1.77
N VAL A 250 -1.64 10.82 0.90
CA VAL A 250 -1.25 10.96 -0.51
C VAL A 250 -2.15 11.97 -1.23
N VAL A 251 -3.47 11.87 -1.06
CA VAL A 251 -4.43 12.80 -1.66
C VAL A 251 -4.19 14.23 -1.18
N LYS A 252 -3.99 14.43 0.12
CA LYS A 252 -3.70 15.76 0.70
C LYS A 252 -2.38 16.33 0.17
N ASP A 253 -1.33 15.54 0.12
CA ASP A 253 -0.02 15.97 -0.36
C ASP A 253 -0.09 16.40 -1.85
N ILE A 254 -0.77 15.62 -2.72
CA ILE A 254 -0.94 15.95 -4.14
C ILE A 254 -1.83 17.19 -4.32
N ALA A 255 -2.89 17.32 -3.52
CA ALA A 255 -3.79 18.46 -3.53
C ALA A 255 -3.20 19.72 -2.86
N GLY A 256 -2.04 19.64 -2.19
CA GLY A 256 -1.43 20.76 -1.48
C GLY A 256 -2.24 21.24 -0.26
N LYS A 257 -2.85 20.30 0.48
CA LYS A 257 -3.73 20.54 1.66
C LYS A 257 -3.06 20.15 2.96
#